data_0a17d75f2882af68a1d32a6bcf23482c
#
_entry.id   0a17d75f2882af68a1d32a6bcf23482c
#
_cell.length_a   1.000
_cell.length_b   1.000
_cell.length_c   1.000
_cell.angle_alpha   90.00
_cell.angle_beta   90.00
_cell.angle_gamma   90.00
#
_symmetry.space_group_name_H-M   'P 1'
#
loop_
_entity.id
_entity.type
_entity.pdbx_description
1 polymer ?
#
loop_
_entity_poly.entity_id
_entity_poly.type
_entity_poly.pdbx_seq_one_letter_code
_entity_poly.pdbx_strand_id
1 'polypeptide(L)'
;MKIRLNKPETLIIVALEDECPRDLLASWRVIYTGVGKVNALIGLSKAISENKPKTVINFGTAGSSDPNLRGLKEVTTFKQRDMDVRSLGFKVGETPYDDINDIHLDRPGLSCGTGDNFVSSSQNIDTDLFDMEAYAIAKFCLLHE
;
A
#
# COMPACT_ATOMS: atom_id res chain seq x y z
N MET A 1 -13.13 2.66 -15.57
CA MET A 1 -12.41 3.89 -15.99
C MET A 1 -10.96 3.53 -16.27
N LYS A 2 -10.42 3.85 -17.45
CA LYS A 2 -8.98 3.65 -17.71
C LYS A 2 -8.22 4.85 -17.11
N ILE A 3 -7.40 4.61 -16.10
CA ILE A 3 -6.49 5.63 -15.58
C ILE A 3 -5.42 5.88 -16.64
N ARG A 4 -5.35 7.11 -17.14
CA ARG A 4 -4.28 7.50 -18.08
C ARG A 4 -3.10 8.03 -17.28
N LEU A 5 -2.05 7.23 -17.17
CA LEU A 5 -0.84 7.62 -16.46
C LEU A 5 -0.02 8.62 -17.26
N ASN A 6 0.36 9.71 -16.61
CA ASN A 6 1.32 10.68 -17.12
C ASN A 6 2.67 10.45 -16.44
N LYS A 7 3.67 9.96 -17.17
CA LYS A 7 4.98 9.58 -16.60
C LYS A 7 5.64 10.67 -15.77
N PRO A 8 5.74 11.93 -16.23
CA PRO A 8 6.35 13.01 -15.43
C PRO A 8 5.63 13.30 -14.11
N GLU A 9 4.35 12.99 -14.01
CA GLU A 9 3.51 13.27 -12.85
C GLU A 9 3.23 12.02 -12.01
N THR A 10 3.81 10.87 -12.38
CA THR A 10 3.61 9.59 -11.71
C THR A 10 4.86 9.17 -10.95
N LEU A 11 4.71 8.86 -9.67
CA LEU A 11 5.72 8.20 -8.84
C LEU A 11 5.33 6.74 -8.64
N ILE A 12 6.25 5.82 -8.92
CA ILE A 12 6.09 4.39 -8.63
C ILE A 12 6.92 4.05 -7.38
N ILE A 13 6.29 3.40 -6.43
CA ILE A 13 6.91 2.93 -5.19
C ILE A 13 6.98 1.40 -5.26
N VAL A 14 8.16 0.88 -5.00
CA VAL A 14 8.46 -0.55 -4.92
C VAL A 14 9.21 -0.80 -3.62
N ALA A 15 8.90 -1.85 -2.88
CA ALA A 15 9.64 -2.14 -1.65
C ALA A 15 11.05 -2.65 -1.98
N LEU A 16 11.16 -3.66 -2.83
CA LEU A 16 12.42 -4.31 -3.16
C LEU A 16 12.65 -4.34 -4.68
N GLU A 17 13.92 -4.15 -5.07
CA GLU A 17 14.30 -4.24 -6.49
C GLU A 17 14.01 -5.62 -7.11
N ASP A 18 14.04 -6.68 -6.29
CA ASP A 18 13.67 -8.04 -6.71
C ASP A 18 12.19 -8.18 -7.12
N GLU A 19 11.31 -7.33 -6.63
CA GLU A 19 9.89 -7.32 -7.01
C GLU A 19 9.66 -6.67 -8.39
N CYS A 20 10.48 -5.68 -8.73
CA CYS A 20 10.43 -5.00 -10.02
C CYS A 20 11.81 -4.43 -10.36
N PRO A 21 12.61 -5.11 -11.18
CA PRO A 21 13.93 -4.63 -11.59
C PRO A 21 13.89 -3.26 -12.26
N ARG A 22 14.95 -2.45 -12.04
CA ARG A 22 15.04 -1.04 -12.49
C ARG A 22 14.89 -0.89 -14.00
N ASP A 23 15.41 -1.81 -14.78
CA ASP A 23 15.37 -1.79 -16.23
C ASP A 23 13.94 -1.87 -16.80
N LEU A 24 13.03 -2.58 -16.11
CA LEU A 24 11.63 -2.67 -16.51
C LEU A 24 10.89 -1.33 -16.39
N LEU A 25 11.35 -0.45 -15.52
CA LEU A 25 10.73 0.84 -15.24
C LEU A 25 11.65 2.03 -15.57
N ALA A 26 12.67 1.84 -16.43
CA ALA A 26 13.72 2.82 -16.71
C ALA A 26 13.20 4.20 -17.16
N SER A 27 12.02 4.26 -17.79
CA SER A 27 11.42 5.54 -18.24
C SER A 27 10.45 6.16 -17.22
N TRP A 28 10.34 5.59 -16.03
CA TRP A 28 9.46 6.05 -14.96
C TRP A 28 10.25 6.60 -13.77
N ARG A 29 9.62 7.48 -13.01
CA ARG A 29 10.15 7.88 -11.71
C ARG A 29 9.80 6.79 -10.69
N VAL A 30 10.80 6.03 -10.27
CA VAL A 30 10.66 4.90 -9.34
C VAL A 30 11.52 5.13 -8.11
N ILE A 31 10.99 4.77 -6.94
CA ILE A 31 11.75 4.68 -5.70
C ILE A 31 11.64 3.28 -5.11
N TYR A 32 12.73 2.81 -4.53
CA TYR A 32 12.80 1.56 -3.77
C TYR A 32 12.97 1.92 -2.30
N THR A 33 11.94 1.60 -1.50
CA THR A 33 11.84 2.10 -0.12
C THR A 33 12.43 1.16 0.92
N GLY A 34 12.55 -0.12 0.61
CA GLY A 34 12.67 -1.18 1.59
C GLY A 34 11.29 -1.62 2.12
N VAL A 35 11.30 -2.69 2.89
CA VAL A 35 10.09 -3.36 3.40
C VAL A 35 9.54 -2.63 4.62
N GLY A 36 8.23 -2.59 4.73
CA GLY A 36 7.50 -2.14 5.92
C GLY A 36 7.00 -0.70 5.84
N LYS A 37 6.02 -0.41 6.68
CA LYS A 37 5.28 0.87 6.70
C LYS A 37 6.20 2.07 6.94
N VAL A 38 7.15 1.96 7.84
CA VAL A 38 8.07 3.06 8.18
C VAL A 38 8.98 3.39 7.00
N ASN A 39 9.61 2.37 6.38
CA ASN A 39 10.48 2.56 5.23
C ASN A 39 9.72 3.16 4.03
N ALA A 40 8.49 2.68 3.79
CA ALA A 40 7.63 3.21 2.74
C ALA A 40 7.36 4.71 2.94
N LEU A 41 7.03 5.14 4.16
CA LEU A 41 6.72 6.54 4.47
C LEU A 41 7.97 7.43 4.39
N ILE A 42 9.13 6.97 4.86
CA ILE A 42 10.39 7.73 4.75
C ILE A 42 10.73 7.97 3.28
N GLY A 43 10.68 6.92 2.45
CA GLY A 43 10.96 7.02 1.02
C GLY A 43 9.96 7.93 0.28
N LEU A 44 8.68 7.77 0.56
CA LEU A 44 7.60 8.56 -0.05
C LEU A 44 7.71 10.04 0.35
N SER A 45 7.91 10.33 1.64
CA SER A 45 8.06 11.71 2.15
C SER A 45 9.22 12.43 1.49
N LYS A 46 10.38 11.77 1.37
CA LYS A 46 11.53 12.31 0.66
C LYS A 46 11.22 12.60 -0.81
N ALA A 47 10.66 11.64 -1.52
CA ALA A 47 10.34 11.79 -2.94
C ALA A 47 9.35 12.93 -3.21
N ILE A 48 8.33 13.10 -2.36
CA ILE A 48 7.34 14.17 -2.48
C ILE A 48 7.96 15.54 -2.18
N SER A 49 8.87 15.63 -1.21
CA SER A 49 9.57 16.90 -0.91
C SER A 49 10.45 17.39 -2.06
N GLU A 50 10.99 16.48 -2.86
CA GLU A 50 11.76 16.81 -4.05
C GLU A 50 10.88 17.27 -5.22
N ASN A 51 9.80 16.56 -5.49
CA ASN A 51 8.83 16.88 -6.53
C ASN A 51 7.51 16.15 -6.26
N LYS A 52 6.44 16.91 -6.00
CA LYS A 52 5.11 16.35 -5.71
C LYS A 52 4.49 15.71 -6.96
N PRO A 53 4.24 14.39 -6.96
CA PRO A 53 3.54 13.72 -8.05
C PRO A 53 2.02 13.98 -7.96
N LYS A 54 1.32 13.85 -9.08
CA LYS A 54 -0.16 13.80 -9.09
C LYS A 54 -0.69 12.39 -8.88
N THR A 55 0.12 11.37 -9.19
CA THR A 55 -0.26 9.97 -9.05
C THR A 55 0.86 9.21 -8.36
N VAL A 56 0.50 8.43 -7.36
CA VAL A 56 1.39 7.47 -6.69
C VAL A 56 0.88 6.07 -6.99
N ILE A 57 1.77 5.20 -7.44
CA ILE A 57 1.49 3.77 -7.66
C ILE A 57 2.39 2.98 -6.70
N ASN A 58 1.78 2.21 -5.82
CA ASN A 58 2.49 1.16 -5.09
C ASN A 58 2.45 -0.12 -5.93
N PHE A 59 3.61 -0.61 -6.34
CA PHE A 59 3.77 -1.83 -7.13
C PHE A 59 4.67 -2.80 -6.38
N GLY A 60 4.20 -4.03 -6.19
CA GLY A 60 4.95 -5.05 -5.47
C GLY A 60 4.21 -6.38 -5.39
N THR A 61 4.71 -7.27 -4.57
CA THR A 61 4.12 -8.57 -4.32
C THR A 61 3.22 -8.55 -3.08
N ALA A 62 2.19 -9.37 -3.11
CA ALA A 62 1.28 -9.56 -1.99
C ALA A 62 0.94 -11.05 -1.82
N GLY A 63 0.72 -11.46 -0.57
CA GLY A 63 0.19 -12.78 -0.26
C GLY A 63 -1.33 -12.82 -0.37
N SER A 64 -1.88 -14.03 -0.57
CA SER A 64 -3.31 -14.30 -0.48
C SER A 64 -3.56 -15.68 0.11
N SER A 65 -4.65 -15.82 0.84
CA SER A 65 -5.16 -17.14 1.26
C SER A 65 -5.97 -17.84 0.16
N ASP A 66 -6.39 -17.10 -0.88
CA ASP A 66 -7.08 -17.67 -2.04
C ASP A 66 -6.05 -18.09 -3.12
N PRO A 67 -5.88 -19.38 -3.39
CA PRO A 67 -4.92 -19.88 -4.40
C PRO A 67 -5.30 -19.50 -5.83
N ASN A 68 -6.52 -19.01 -6.07
CA ASN A 68 -6.98 -18.56 -7.39
C ASN A 68 -6.62 -17.11 -7.67
N LEU A 69 -6.25 -16.32 -6.67
CA LEU A 69 -5.76 -14.96 -6.86
C LEU A 69 -4.32 -14.97 -7.35
N ARG A 70 -4.13 -14.88 -8.66
CA ARG A 70 -2.83 -14.87 -9.32
C ARG A 70 -2.71 -13.74 -10.34
N GLY A 71 -1.48 -13.37 -10.70
CA GLY A 71 -1.18 -12.32 -11.65
C GLY A 71 -1.41 -10.92 -11.10
N LEU A 72 -1.41 -9.92 -11.98
CA LEU A 72 -1.58 -8.52 -11.60
C LEU A 72 -3.00 -8.26 -11.10
N LYS A 73 -3.11 -7.68 -9.91
CA LYS A 73 -4.36 -7.30 -9.29
C LYS A 73 -4.32 -5.83 -8.85
N GLU A 74 -5.47 -5.17 -8.92
CA GLU A 74 -5.62 -3.82 -8.40
C GLU A 74 -6.25 -3.86 -7.01
N VAL A 75 -5.63 -3.17 -6.07
CA VAL A 75 -6.13 -2.95 -4.70
C VAL A 75 -6.81 -1.59 -4.64
N THR A 76 -8.00 -1.55 -4.09
CA THR A 76 -8.80 -0.33 -3.93
C THR A 76 -9.34 -0.14 -2.52
N THR A 77 -9.19 -1.14 -1.65
CA THR A 77 -9.51 -1.07 -0.23
C THR A 77 -8.28 -1.43 0.59
N PHE A 78 -7.87 -0.53 1.47
CA PHE A 78 -6.68 -0.67 2.30
C PHE A 78 -7.07 -0.72 3.76
N LYS A 79 -6.54 -1.71 4.49
CA LYS A 79 -6.74 -1.91 5.92
C LYS A 79 -5.42 -2.10 6.64
N GLN A 80 -5.31 -1.60 7.88
CA GLN A 80 -4.14 -1.82 8.72
C GLN A 80 -4.36 -3.05 9.60
N ARG A 81 -3.94 -4.23 9.14
CA ARG A 81 -4.23 -5.52 9.80
C ARG A 81 -3.48 -5.74 11.12
N ASP A 82 -2.38 -5.06 11.35
CA ASP A 82 -1.56 -5.18 12.55
C ASP A 82 -1.81 -4.10 13.60
N MET A 83 -2.78 -3.21 13.38
CA MET A 83 -3.27 -2.30 14.41
C MET A 83 -4.31 -3.04 15.26
N ASP A 84 -3.87 -3.60 16.37
CA ASP A 84 -4.72 -4.34 17.30
C ASP A 84 -4.64 -3.76 18.71
N VAL A 85 -5.57 -2.91 19.02
CA VAL A 85 -5.73 -2.26 20.32
C VAL A 85 -7.11 -2.56 20.92
N ARG A 86 -7.61 -3.79 20.71
CA ARG A 86 -8.90 -4.26 21.23
C ARG A 86 -9.01 -4.16 22.74
N SER A 87 -7.89 -4.24 23.46
CA SER A 87 -7.85 -4.02 24.91
C SER A 87 -8.28 -2.60 25.32
N LEU A 88 -8.25 -1.64 24.41
CA LEU A 88 -8.73 -0.26 24.61
C LEU A 88 -10.16 -0.04 24.07
N GLY A 89 -10.84 -1.09 23.60
CA GLY A 89 -12.22 -1.03 23.12
C GLY A 89 -12.37 -0.71 21.61
N PHE A 90 -11.28 -0.72 20.85
CA PHE A 90 -11.29 -0.49 19.40
C PHE A 90 -11.32 -1.83 18.64
N LYS A 91 -11.74 -1.80 17.38
CA LYS A 91 -11.68 -2.98 16.49
C LYS A 91 -10.26 -3.11 15.91
N VAL A 92 -9.94 -4.32 15.43
CA VAL A 92 -8.69 -4.51 14.66
C VAL A 92 -8.72 -3.62 13.41
N GLY A 93 -7.63 -2.93 13.16
CA GLY A 93 -7.51 -1.95 12.08
C GLY A 93 -7.85 -0.51 12.46
N GLU A 94 -8.51 -0.31 13.58
CA GLU A 94 -8.82 1.03 14.08
C GLU A 94 -7.65 1.60 14.89
N THR A 95 -7.17 2.77 14.50
CA THR A 95 -6.21 3.55 15.29
C THR A 95 -6.97 4.44 16.27
N PRO A 96 -6.68 4.39 17.58
CA PRO A 96 -7.37 5.22 18.57
C PRO A 96 -7.31 6.71 18.21
N TYR A 97 -8.46 7.38 18.30
CA TYR A 97 -8.61 8.82 18.06
C TYR A 97 -8.21 9.28 16.65
N ASP A 98 -8.17 8.36 15.69
CA ASP A 98 -7.93 8.65 14.27
C ASP A 98 -9.24 8.48 13.49
N ASP A 99 -9.58 9.45 12.67
CA ASP A 99 -10.80 9.41 11.85
C ASP A 99 -10.63 8.53 10.60
N ILE A 100 -9.38 8.16 10.26
CA ILE A 100 -9.06 7.35 9.08
C ILE A 100 -8.81 5.91 9.53
N ASN A 101 -9.76 5.03 9.26
CA ASN A 101 -9.63 3.60 9.47
C ASN A 101 -9.36 2.87 8.15
N ASP A 102 -10.38 2.31 7.52
CA ASP A 102 -10.24 1.75 6.19
C ASP A 102 -10.21 2.85 5.12
N ILE A 103 -9.40 2.67 4.10
CA ILE A 103 -9.29 3.61 2.97
C ILE A 103 -9.85 2.93 1.73
N HIS A 104 -10.76 3.62 1.05
CA HIS A 104 -11.43 3.13 -0.15
C HIS A 104 -11.20 4.08 -1.31
N LEU A 105 -10.74 3.55 -2.44
CA LEU A 105 -10.76 4.27 -3.70
C LEU A 105 -12.13 4.10 -4.35
N ASP A 106 -12.62 5.15 -5.01
CA ASP A 106 -13.97 5.17 -5.62
C ASP A 106 -14.01 4.36 -6.94
N ARG A 107 -13.64 3.07 -6.85
CA ARG A 107 -13.71 2.10 -7.95
C ARG A 107 -13.61 0.67 -7.44
N PRO A 108 -14.11 -0.32 -8.23
CA PRO A 108 -13.99 -1.74 -7.88
C PRO A 108 -12.54 -2.21 -7.84
N GLY A 109 -12.22 -3.10 -6.92
CA GLY A 109 -10.92 -3.75 -6.77
C GLY A 109 -10.88 -4.63 -5.53
N LEU A 110 -9.70 -5.18 -5.23
CA LEU A 110 -9.48 -6.06 -4.10
C LEU A 110 -9.16 -5.26 -2.83
N SER A 111 -9.30 -5.94 -1.70
CA SER A 111 -8.88 -5.45 -0.39
C SER A 111 -7.48 -5.96 -0.04
N CYS A 112 -6.68 -5.13 0.63
CA CYS A 112 -5.36 -5.49 1.13
C CYS A 112 -5.21 -5.12 2.60
N GLY A 113 -4.76 -6.07 3.40
CA GLY A 113 -4.39 -5.87 4.80
C GLY A 113 -2.89 -5.66 4.93
N THR A 114 -2.49 -4.47 5.36
CA THR A 114 -1.08 -4.09 5.53
C THR A 114 -0.63 -4.27 6.98
N GLY A 115 0.55 -4.82 7.19
CA GLY A 115 1.19 -4.94 8.49
C GLY A 115 2.69 -5.19 8.39
N ASP A 116 3.44 -4.90 9.47
CA ASP A 116 4.90 -5.05 9.53
C ASP A 116 5.35 -6.45 9.93
N ASN A 117 4.48 -7.45 9.78
CA ASN A 117 4.78 -8.85 10.03
C ASN A 117 4.39 -9.73 8.85
N PHE A 118 5.10 -10.81 8.67
CA PHE A 118 4.79 -11.81 7.64
C PHE A 118 3.54 -12.60 8.04
N VAL A 119 2.62 -12.80 7.09
CA VAL A 119 1.41 -13.59 7.33
C VAL A 119 1.71 -15.07 7.17
N SER A 120 1.67 -15.81 8.29
CA SER A 120 1.92 -17.26 8.33
C SER A 120 0.71 -18.10 8.79
N SER A 121 -0.37 -17.43 9.26
CA SER A 121 -1.56 -18.08 9.84
C SER A 121 -2.80 -17.21 9.65
N SER A 122 -3.94 -17.62 10.22
CA SER A 122 -5.20 -16.86 10.17
C SER A 122 -5.03 -15.43 10.67
N GLN A 123 -5.61 -14.48 9.93
CA GLN A 123 -5.59 -13.07 10.26
C GLN A 123 -6.84 -12.67 11.06
N ASN A 124 -6.69 -11.62 11.89
CA ASN A 124 -7.80 -11.03 12.64
C ASN A 124 -8.63 -10.05 11.80
N ILE A 125 -8.26 -9.84 10.55
CA ILE A 125 -8.95 -8.96 9.62
C ILE A 125 -9.13 -9.69 8.28
N ASP A 126 -10.32 -9.58 7.72
CA ASP A 126 -10.66 -10.23 6.45
C ASP A 126 -10.27 -9.32 5.28
N THR A 127 -9.32 -9.78 4.47
CA THR A 127 -8.86 -9.11 3.24
C THR A 127 -8.46 -10.14 2.19
N ASP A 128 -8.56 -9.78 0.91
CA ASP A 128 -8.19 -10.64 -0.21
C ASP A 128 -6.68 -10.86 -0.30
N LEU A 129 -5.93 -9.79 0.02
CA LEU A 129 -4.47 -9.74 -0.09
C LEU A 129 -3.82 -9.27 1.22
N PHE A 130 -2.53 -9.58 1.35
CA PHE A 130 -1.70 -9.14 2.48
C PHE A 130 -0.37 -8.59 1.97
N ASP A 131 -0.02 -7.41 2.44
CA ASP A 131 1.26 -6.75 2.15
C ASP A 131 1.87 -6.09 3.39
N MET A 132 2.90 -5.27 3.20
CA MET A 132 3.59 -4.59 4.30
C MET A 132 3.67 -3.07 4.13
N GLU A 133 3.11 -2.45 3.08
CA GLU A 133 3.29 -1.03 2.78
C GLU A 133 2.01 -0.28 2.37
N ALA A 134 1.09 -0.93 1.66
CA ALA A 134 0.02 -0.28 0.90
C ALA A 134 -0.87 0.67 1.73
N TYR A 135 -1.29 0.27 2.92
CA TYR A 135 -2.10 1.13 3.79
C TYR A 135 -1.36 2.41 4.17
N ALA A 136 -0.09 2.31 4.54
CA ALA A 136 0.70 3.47 4.94
C ALA A 136 0.85 4.47 3.78
N ILE A 137 1.12 3.97 2.58
CA ILE A 137 1.21 4.79 1.36
C ILE A 137 -0.13 5.45 1.05
N ALA A 138 -1.23 4.69 1.09
CA ALA A 138 -2.57 5.21 0.82
C ALA A 138 -2.97 6.30 1.82
N LYS A 139 -2.72 6.08 3.12
CA LYS A 139 -3.00 7.05 4.17
C LYS A 139 -2.18 8.33 4.01
N PHE A 140 -0.89 8.19 3.70
CA PHE A 140 -0.03 9.34 3.45
C PHE A 140 -0.56 10.17 2.26
N CYS A 141 -0.89 9.52 1.15
CA CYS A 141 -1.43 10.22 -0.02
C CYS A 141 -2.74 10.93 0.29
N LEU A 142 -3.66 10.28 1.02
CA LEU A 142 -4.94 10.89 1.42
C LEU A 142 -4.77 12.15 2.28
N LEU A 143 -3.74 12.20 3.13
CA LEU A 143 -3.47 13.33 4.01
C LEU A 143 -2.67 14.47 3.34
N HIS A 144 -2.11 14.23 2.15
CA HIS A 144 -1.24 15.17 1.44
C HIS A 144 -1.75 15.56 0.04
N GLU A 145 -3.06 15.49 -0.17
CA GLU A 145 -3.73 15.92 -1.40
C GLU A 145 -3.45 17.38 -1.77
#